data_b5aee92f59d05d2871cf89260593443f
#
_entry.id   b5aee92f59d05d2871cf89260593443f
#
_cell.length_a   1.000
_cell.length_b   1.000
_cell.length_c   1.000
_cell.angle_alpha   90.00
_cell.angle_beta   90.00
_cell.angle_gamma   90.00
#
_symmetry.space_group_name_H-M   'P 1'
#
loop_
_entity.id
_entity.type
_entity.pdbx_description
1 polymer ?
#
loop_
_entity_poly.entity_id
_entity_poly.type
_entity_poly.pdbx_seq_one_letter_code
_entity_poly.pdbx_strand_id
1 'polypeptide(L)'
;MILAFAIIGTSAARGQAAIDRLQPLVATSARRLAIAEQVALAKWDSGAAVEDLPREAQVIRAAVRDSNSRGLDPTLVSNFFKAQIEANKVIQYSLLADWRRSGRAPAHAPIDLVVTIRPELDRVQTALITELADTVAIRANTTCRADVAKAISKYILEHKHEVRPLQSVALDRALAASCAL
;
A
#
# COMPACT_ATOMS: atom_id res chain seq x y z
N MET A 1 19.21 -47.36 -14.43
CA MET A 1 19.43 -45.94 -14.77
C MET A 1 18.08 -45.33 -15.05
N ILE A 2 17.35 -44.87 -14.04
CA ILE A 2 15.99 -44.33 -14.17
C ILE A 2 15.85 -43.03 -13.37
N LEU A 3 15.68 -41.98 -14.09
CA LEU A 3 14.97 -40.69 -13.86
C LEU A 3 14.82 -40.14 -12.45
N ALA A 4 15.60 -39.06 -12.19
CA ALA A 4 15.33 -38.03 -11.19
C ALA A 4 15.21 -36.66 -11.90
N PHE A 5 14.08 -36.40 -12.58
CA PHE A 5 13.92 -35.13 -13.35
C PHE A 5 12.54 -34.49 -13.23
N ALA A 6 11.82 -34.65 -12.10
CA ALA A 6 10.44 -34.14 -11.99
C ALA A 6 10.14 -33.18 -10.84
N ILE A 7 11.12 -32.72 -10.02
CA ILE A 7 10.79 -31.97 -8.79
C ILE A 7 11.04 -30.45 -8.89
N ILE A 8 11.84 -29.97 -9.84
CA ILE A 8 12.21 -28.55 -9.91
C ILE A 8 11.09 -27.66 -10.50
N GLY A 9 10.24 -28.19 -11.38
CA GLY A 9 9.20 -27.39 -12.05
C GLY A 9 8.03 -26.92 -11.16
N THR A 10 7.69 -27.68 -10.13
CA THR A 10 6.49 -27.40 -9.32
C THR A 10 6.69 -26.25 -8.30
N SER A 11 7.90 -26.07 -7.79
CA SER A 11 8.21 -25.02 -6.81
C SER A 11 8.24 -23.63 -7.46
N ALA A 12 8.86 -23.52 -8.63
CA ALA A 12 8.93 -22.26 -9.38
C ALA A 12 7.54 -21.79 -9.85
N ALA A 13 6.70 -22.71 -10.31
CA ALA A 13 5.33 -22.41 -10.73
C ALA A 13 4.45 -21.91 -9.56
N ARG A 14 4.61 -22.50 -8.36
CA ARG A 14 3.90 -22.04 -7.16
C ARG A 14 4.34 -20.66 -6.72
N GLY A 15 5.64 -20.37 -6.76
CA GLY A 15 6.17 -19.06 -6.44
C GLY A 15 5.66 -17.97 -7.40
N GLN A 16 5.63 -18.26 -8.70
CA GLN A 16 5.08 -17.34 -9.70
C GLN A 16 3.59 -17.07 -9.47
N ALA A 17 2.79 -18.12 -9.21
CA ALA A 17 1.37 -17.98 -8.91
C ALA A 17 1.12 -17.13 -7.65
N ALA A 18 1.97 -17.24 -6.61
CA ALA A 18 1.87 -16.41 -5.41
C ALA A 18 2.14 -14.93 -5.72
N ILE A 19 3.20 -14.65 -6.50
CA ILE A 19 3.54 -13.29 -6.96
C ILE A 19 2.39 -12.68 -7.75
N ASP A 20 1.80 -13.40 -8.69
CA ASP A 20 0.71 -12.91 -9.52
C ASP A 20 -0.56 -12.63 -8.71
N ARG A 21 -0.87 -13.46 -7.72
CA ARG A 21 -2.00 -13.25 -6.80
C ARG A 21 -1.79 -12.08 -5.83
N LEU A 22 -0.56 -11.66 -5.56
CA LEU A 22 -0.25 -10.49 -4.76
C LEU A 22 -0.30 -9.19 -5.57
N GLN A 23 -0.33 -9.22 -6.90
CA GLN A 23 -0.33 -8.00 -7.74
C GLN A 23 -1.50 -7.05 -7.43
N PRO A 24 -2.74 -7.48 -7.21
CA PRO A 24 -3.82 -6.57 -6.83
C PRO A 24 -3.50 -5.80 -5.54
N LEU A 25 -3.02 -6.48 -4.49
CA LEU A 25 -2.66 -5.85 -3.22
C LEU A 25 -1.55 -4.81 -3.39
N VAL A 26 -0.55 -5.09 -4.23
CA VAL A 26 0.54 -4.16 -4.56
C VAL A 26 -0.01 -2.97 -5.34
N ALA A 27 -0.81 -3.20 -6.38
CA ALA A 27 -1.37 -2.15 -7.23
C ALA A 27 -2.31 -1.21 -6.44
N THR A 28 -3.17 -1.76 -5.58
CA THR A 28 -4.07 -0.95 -4.74
C THR A 28 -3.29 -0.16 -3.69
N SER A 29 -2.21 -0.73 -3.12
CA SER A 29 -1.30 0.02 -2.24
C SER A 29 -0.61 1.15 -2.97
N ALA A 30 -0.14 0.94 -4.20
CA ALA A 30 0.44 1.98 -5.05
C ALA A 30 -0.58 3.08 -5.39
N ARG A 31 -1.84 2.72 -5.70
CA ARG A 31 -2.92 3.68 -5.90
C ARG A 31 -3.16 4.54 -4.66
N ARG A 32 -3.15 3.94 -3.46
CA ARG A 32 -3.25 4.70 -2.21
C ARG A 32 -2.11 5.71 -2.05
N LEU A 33 -0.90 5.35 -2.45
CA LEU A 33 0.27 6.23 -2.41
C LEU A 33 0.18 7.35 -3.46
N ALA A 34 -0.42 7.11 -4.63
CA ALA A 34 -0.65 8.15 -5.63
C ALA A 34 -1.58 9.27 -5.12
N ILE A 35 -2.56 8.92 -4.25
CA ILE A 35 -3.45 9.91 -3.61
C ILE A 35 -2.68 10.82 -2.63
N ALA A 36 -1.50 10.42 -2.14
CA ALA A 36 -0.73 11.21 -1.18
C ALA A 36 -0.32 12.58 -1.71
N GLU A 37 -0.12 12.73 -3.02
CA GLU A 37 0.18 14.03 -3.64
C GLU A 37 -1.00 14.99 -3.50
N GLN A 38 -2.22 14.53 -3.77
CA GLN A 38 -3.43 15.35 -3.62
C GLN A 38 -3.67 15.73 -2.16
N VAL A 39 -3.39 14.79 -1.22
CA VAL A 39 -3.44 15.10 0.22
C VAL A 39 -2.41 16.15 0.59
N ALA A 40 -1.19 16.07 0.06
CA ALA A 40 -0.13 17.04 0.31
C ALA A 40 -0.50 18.43 -0.24
N LEU A 41 -1.09 18.52 -1.44
CA LEU A 41 -1.56 19.78 -2.03
C LEU A 41 -2.64 20.43 -1.16
N ALA A 42 -3.66 19.68 -0.75
CA ALA A 42 -4.70 20.20 0.14
C ALA A 42 -4.17 20.67 1.50
N LYS A 43 -3.13 19.98 2.03
CA LYS A 43 -2.45 20.41 3.26
C LYS A 43 -1.53 21.60 3.06
N TRP A 44 -0.93 21.75 1.89
CA TRP A 44 -0.17 22.93 1.52
C TRP A 44 -1.07 24.18 1.52
N ASP A 45 -2.22 24.09 0.90
CA ASP A 45 -3.18 25.20 0.80
C ASP A 45 -3.78 25.58 2.15
N SER A 46 -4.08 24.59 2.99
CA SER A 46 -4.71 24.82 4.31
C SER A 46 -3.71 25.08 5.44
N GLY A 47 -2.42 24.85 5.22
CA GLY A 47 -1.43 24.86 6.29
C GLY A 47 -1.55 23.72 7.31
N ALA A 48 -2.37 22.71 7.04
CA ALA A 48 -2.61 21.60 7.96
C ALA A 48 -1.37 20.71 8.11
N ALA A 49 -1.17 20.16 9.32
CA ALA A 49 -0.10 19.21 9.60
C ALA A 49 -0.27 17.91 8.81
N VAL A 50 0.87 17.25 8.51
CA VAL A 50 0.85 15.92 7.89
C VAL A 50 0.25 14.89 8.85
N GLU A 51 0.61 14.96 10.12
CA GLU A 51 0.06 14.10 11.16
C GLU A 51 -1.33 14.55 11.60
N ASP A 52 -2.26 13.59 11.64
CA ASP A 52 -3.61 13.74 12.19
C ASP A 52 -3.93 12.45 12.97
N LEU A 53 -3.36 12.34 14.17
CA LEU A 53 -3.49 11.14 15.00
C LEU A 53 -4.95 10.73 15.26
N PRO A 54 -5.90 11.66 15.53
CA PRO A 54 -7.32 11.29 15.65
C PRO A 54 -7.88 10.65 14.38
N ARG A 55 -7.57 11.21 13.20
CA ARG A 55 -8.02 10.66 11.91
C ARG A 55 -7.35 9.33 11.58
N GLU A 56 -6.05 9.20 11.82
CA GLU A 56 -5.30 7.97 11.64
C GLU A 56 -5.91 6.83 12.47
N ALA A 57 -6.19 7.08 13.74
CA ALA A 57 -6.86 6.12 14.61
C ALA A 57 -8.28 5.78 14.14
N GLN A 58 -9.03 6.75 13.59
CA GLN A 58 -10.36 6.50 13.02
C GLN A 58 -10.29 5.57 11.80
N VAL A 59 -9.34 5.80 10.89
CA VAL A 59 -9.12 4.96 9.69
C VAL A 59 -8.79 3.53 10.10
N ILE A 60 -7.85 3.34 11.04
CA ILE A 60 -7.46 2.01 11.51
C ILE A 60 -8.64 1.27 12.15
N ARG A 61 -9.40 1.95 13.03
CA ARG A 61 -10.60 1.36 13.64
C ARG A 61 -11.68 0.99 12.61
N ALA A 62 -11.86 1.81 11.58
CA ALA A 62 -12.80 1.51 10.50
C ALA A 62 -12.34 0.26 9.73
N ALA A 63 -11.08 0.19 9.33
CA ALA A 63 -10.52 -0.96 8.62
C ALA A 63 -10.67 -2.26 9.43
N VAL A 64 -10.40 -2.23 10.74
CA VAL A 64 -10.59 -3.39 11.62
C VAL A 64 -12.06 -3.82 11.66
N ARG A 65 -13.01 -2.88 11.83
CA ARG A 65 -14.44 -3.22 11.81
C ARG A 65 -14.88 -3.83 10.48
N ASP A 66 -14.46 -3.20 9.36
CA ASP A 66 -14.87 -3.59 8.01
C ASP A 66 -14.30 -4.97 7.62
N SER A 67 -13.16 -5.35 8.22
CA SER A 67 -12.50 -6.65 7.98
C SER A 67 -13.09 -7.82 8.78
N ASN A 68 -13.89 -7.55 9.82
CA ASN A 68 -14.45 -8.60 10.69
C ASN A 68 -15.29 -9.63 9.94
N SER A 69 -16.10 -9.18 8.97
CA SER A 69 -16.93 -10.07 8.13
C SER A 69 -16.13 -10.99 7.21
N ARG A 70 -14.82 -10.70 7.03
CA ARG A 70 -13.91 -11.49 6.21
C ARG A 70 -12.98 -12.39 7.03
N GLY A 71 -13.14 -12.43 8.35
CA GLY A 71 -12.37 -13.28 9.26
C GLY A 71 -10.87 -12.92 9.32
N LEU A 72 -10.49 -11.68 9.01
CA LEU A 72 -9.10 -11.24 9.12
C LEU A 72 -8.73 -10.96 10.58
N ASP A 73 -7.48 -11.27 10.94
CA ASP A 73 -6.95 -10.95 12.26
C ASP A 73 -6.91 -9.42 12.49
N PRO A 74 -7.54 -8.90 13.56
CA PRO A 74 -7.60 -7.47 13.83
C PRO A 74 -6.24 -6.81 14.02
N THR A 75 -5.27 -7.52 14.59
CA THR A 75 -3.91 -7.03 14.83
C THR A 75 -3.16 -6.87 13.52
N LEU A 76 -3.29 -7.86 12.64
CA LEU A 76 -2.72 -7.80 11.30
C LEU A 76 -3.30 -6.61 10.52
N VAL A 77 -4.62 -6.45 10.51
CA VAL A 77 -5.29 -5.34 9.80
C VAL A 77 -4.85 -3.99 10.37
N SER A 78 -4.81 -3.86 11.69
CA SER A 78 -4.33 -2.64 12.36
C SER A 78 -2.90 -2.29 11.94
N ASN A 79 -1.97 -3.25 12.00
CA ASN A 79 -0.58 -3.06 11.63
C ASN A 79 -0.41 -2.73 10.14
N PHE A 80 -1.18 -3.40 9.27
CA PHE A 80 -1.17 -3.15 7.84
C PHE A 80 -1.63 -1.71 7.53
N PHE A 81 -2.77 -1.28 8.06
CA PHE A 81 -3.24 0.08 7.80
C PHE A 81 -2.38 1.16 8.46
N LYS A 82 -1.75 0.88 9.59
CA LYS A 82 -0.70 1.75 10.14
C LYS A 82 0.48 1.90 9.18
N ALA A 83 0.97 0.80 8.60
CA ALA A 83 2.04 0.84 7.60
C ALA A 83 1.64 1.62 6.34
N GLN A 84 0.39 1.47 5.87
CA GLN A 84 -0.17 2.23 4.75
C GLN A 84 -0.23 3.74 5.02
N ILE A 85 -0.61 4.13 6.24
CA ILE A 85 -0.65 5.54 6.66
C ILE A 85 0.76 6.12 6.72
N GLU A 86 1.69 5.42 7.36
CA GLU A 86 3.08 5.85 7.48
C GLU A 86 3.74 6.02 6.09
N ALA A 87 3.50 5.09 5.18
CA ALA A 87 4.00 5.19 3.81
C ALA A 87 3.45 6.42 3.06
N ASN A 88 2.17 6.71 3.25
CA ASN A 88 1.53 7.89 2.67
C ASN A 88 2.13 9.19 3.25
N LYS A 89 2.40 9.22 4.56
CA LYS A 89 3.07 10.37 5.22
C LYS A 89 4.48 10.62 4.68
N VAL A 90 5.26 9.57 4.37
CA VAL A 90 6.59 9.71 3.75
C VAL A 90 6.53 10.52 2.45
N ILE A 91 5.55 10.22 1.59
CA ILE A 91 5.36 10.98 0.33
C ILE A 91 4.95 12.42 0.63
N GLN A 92 3.98 12.64 1.52
CA GLN A 92 3.53 13.98 1.88
C GLN A 92 4.67 14.85 2.44
N TYR A 93 5.47 14.32 3.38
CA TYR A 93 6.60 15.03 3.96
C TYR A 93 7.64 15.42 2.90
N SER A 94 7.96 14.50 1.97
CA SER A 94 8.91 14.79 0.90
C SER A 94 8.40 15.90 -0.01
N LEU A 95 7.15 15.82 -0.48
CA LEU A 95 6.56 16.83 -1.36
C LEU A 95 6.48 18.20 -0.70
N LEU A 96 5.99 18.26 0.54
CA LEU A 96 5.91 19.52 1.29
C LEU A 96 7.28 20.13 1.55
N ALA A 97 8.30 19.31 1.82
CA ALA A 97 9.67 19.79 1.97
C ALA A 97 10.22 20.36 0.66
N ASP A 98 9.96 19.70 -0.46
CA ASP A 98 10.37 20.20 -1.79
C ASP A 98 9.67 21.52 -2.14
N TRP A 99 8.38 21.63 -1.88
CA TRP A 99 7.62 22.85 -2.15
C TRP A 99 8.02 24.01 -1.23
N ARG A 100 8.37 23.75 0.03
CA ARG A 100 8.92 24.76 0.93
C ARG A 100 10.27 25.31 0.42
N ARG A 101 11.14 24.42 -0.07
CA ARG A 101 12.44 24.80 -0.64
C ARG A 101 12.30 25.60 -1.94
N SER A 102 11.32 25.25 -2.79
CA SER A 102 11.05 25.96 -4.05
C SER A 102 10.16 27.19 -3.89
N GLY A 103 9.60 27.41 -2.69
CA GLY A 103 8.69 28.51 -2.40
C GLY A 103 7.27 28.34 -2.98
N ARG A 104 6.98 27.22 -3.65
CA ARG A 104 5.68 26.98 -4.30
C ARG A 104 5.38 25.50 -4.47
N ALA A 105 4.09 25.15 -4.42
CA ALA A 105 3.57 23.88 -4.92
C ALA A 105 3.27 23.96 -6.42
N PRO A 106 3.08 22.83 -7.12
CA PRO A 106 2.56 22.79 -8.48
C PRO A 106 1.21 23.50 -8.60
N ALA A 107 0.92 24.11 -9.74
CA ALA A 107 -0.40 24.66 -10.02
C ALA A 107 -1.45 23.57 -10.02
N HIS A 108 -2.53 23.74 -9.27
CA HIS A 108 -3.62 22.78 -9.15
C HIS A 108 -4.94 23.48 -8.84
N ALA A 109 -6.05 22.82 -9.10
CA ALA A 109 -7.37 23.25 -8.64
C ALA A 109 -7.50 23.01 -7.11
N PRO A 110 -8.32 23.79 -6.38
CA PRO A 110 -8.58 23.53 -4.96
C PRO A 110 -9.06 22.10 -4.72
N ILE A 111 -8.48 21.45 -3.70
CA ILE A 111 -8.78 20.06 -3.36
C ILE A 111 -9.45 20.00 -2.00
N ASP A 112 -10.70 19.51 -1.97
CA ASP A 112 -11.42 19.24 -0.73
C ASP A 112 -11.10 17.82 -0.23
N LEU A 113 -10.41 17.74 0.90
CA LEU A 113 -10.07 16.45 1.52
C LEU A 113 -11.29 15.63 1.92
N VAL A 114 -12.37 16.28 2.35
CA VAL A 114 -13.56 15.60 2.87
C VAL A 114 -14.43 15.09 1.73
N VAL A 115 -14.69 15.95 0.74
CA VAL A 115 -15.63 15.64 -0.34
C VAL A 115 -14.98 14.82 -1.45
N THR A 116 -13.68 15.07 -1.73
CA THR A 116 -13.02 14.45 -2.89
C THR A 116 -12.12 13.27 -2.47
N ILE A 117 -11.23 13.48 -1.50
CA ILE A 117 -10.14 12.52 -1.22
C ILE A 117 -10.60 11.40 -0.28
N ARG A 118 -11.33 11.71 0.79
CA ARG A 118 -11.75 10.69 1.76
C ARG A 118 -12.60 9.58 1.14
N PRO A 119 -13.61 9.86 0.29
CA PRO A 119 -14.39 8.79 -0.36
C PRO A 119 -13.54 7.89 -1.27
N GLU A 120 -12.50 8.42 -1.90
CA GLU A 120 -11.58 7.60 -2.68
C GLU A 120 -10.70 6.72 -1.78
N LEU A 121 -10.17 7.26 -0.69
CA LEU A 121 -9.42 6.48 0.30
C LEU A 121 -10.27 5.38 0.93
N ASP A 122 -11.56 5.61 1.17
CA ASP A 122 -12.49 4.60 1.71
C ASP A 122 -12.73 3.46 0.69
N ARG A 123 -12.85 3.77 -0.62
CA ARG A 123 -12.91 2.72 -1.68
C ARG A 123 -11.62 1.91 -1.74
N VAL A 124 -10.47 2.57 -1.67
CA VAL A 124 -9.16 1.90 -1.63
C VAL A 124 -9.01 1.03 -0.38
N GLN A 125 -9.49 1.50 0.78
CA GLN A 125 -9.51 0.70 2.01
C GLN A 125 -10.33 -0.59 1.82
N THR A 126 -11.52 -0.49 1.25
CA THR A 126 -12.37 -1.66 0.99
C THR A 126 -11.69 -2.67 0.05
N ALA A 127 -11.02 -2.20 -1.01
CA ALA A 127 -10.26 -3.05 -1.92
C ALA A 127 -9.09 -3.74 -1.21
N LEU A 128 -8.29 -3.01 -0.43
CA LEU A 128 -7.18 -3.57 0.35
C LEU A 128 -7.64 -4.66 1.33
N ILE A 129 -8.77 -4.47 2.00
CA ILE A 129 -9.35 -5.49 2.91
C ILE A 129 -9.74 -6.75 2.11
N THR A 130 -10.32 -6.60 0.92
CA THR A 130 -10.65 -7.72 0.03
C THR A 130 -9.40 -8.49 -0.36
N GLU A 131 -8.39 -7.79 -0.84
CA GLU A 131 -7.14 -8.37 -1.31
C GLU A 131 -6.32 -9.02 -0.18
N LEU A 132 -6.38 -8.47 1.04
CA LEU A 132 -5.86 -9.12 2.23
C LEU A 132 -6.57 -10.45 2.49
N ALA A 133 -7.89 -10.51 2.37
CA ALA A 133 -8.65 -11.75 2.56
C ALA A 133 -8.32 -12.79 1.46
N ASP A 134 -8.23 -12.36 0.21
CA ASP A 134 -7.97 -13.24 -0.93
C ASP A 134 -6.54 -13.82 -0.94
N THR A 135 -5.62 -13.22 -0.17
CA THR A 135 -4.21 -13.62 -0.10
C THR A 135 -3.81 -14.26 1.23
N VAL A 136 -4.75 -14.61 2.12
CA VAL A 136 -4.47 -15.16 3.46
C VAL A 136 -3.50 -16.32 3.41
N ALA A 137 -3.73 -17.32 2.53
CA ALA A 137 -2.88 -18.50 2.44
C ALA A 137 -1.43 -18.18 2.02
N ILE A 138 -1.23 -17.19 1.14
CA ILE A 138 0.10 -16.74 0.72
C ILE A 138 0.77 -15.98 1.85
N ARG A 139 0.04 -15.10 2.53
CA ARG A 139 0.56 -14.25 3.61
C ARG A 139 0.88 -15.01 4.89
N ALA A 140 0.30 -16.19 5.09
CA ALA A 140 0.63 -17.12 6.18
C ALA A 140 1.85 -18.01 5.87
N ASN A 141 2.36 -18.01 4.65
CA ASN A 141 3.50 -18.84 4.25
C ASN A 141 4.83 -18.22 4.73
N THR A 142 5.80 -19.05 5.04
CA THR A 142 7.16 -18.62 5.42
C THR A 142 7.88 -17.86 4.30
N THR A 143 7.48 -18.04 3.03
CA THR A 143 8.01 -17.31 1.87
C THR A 143 7.36 -15.94 1.66
N CYS A 144 6.32 -15.59 2.41
CA CYS A 144 5.50 -14.40 2.19
C CYS A 144 6.32 -13.13 1.94
N ARG A 145 7.30 -12.84 2.81
CA ARG A 145 8.14 -11.63 2.67
C ARG A 145 8.89 -11.59 1.34
N ALA A 146 9.42 -12.73 0.90
CA ALA A 146 10.11 -12.84 -0.37
C ALA A 146 9.14 -12.72 -1.55
N ASP A 147 7.94 -13.28 -1.45
CA ASP A 147 6.92 -13.23 -2.48
C ASP A 147 6.36 -11.80 -2.61
N VAL A 148 6.12 -11.09 -1.51
CA VAL A 148 5.73 -9.67 -1.50
C VAL A 148 6.82 -8.81 -2.13
N ALA A 149 8.09 -8.98 -1.77
CA ALA A 149 9.20 -8.22 -2.35
C ALA A 149 9.31 -8.44 -3.87
N LYS A 150 9.12 -9.67 -4.35
CA LYS A 150 9.10 -9.97 -5.78
C LYS A 150 7.87 -9.37 -6.48
N ALA A 151 6.71 -9.39 -5.83
CA ALA A 151 5.50 -8.78 -6.37
C ALA A 151 5.65 -7.24 -6.49
N ILE A 152 6.26 -6.58 -5.51
CA ILE A 152 6.62 -5.16 -5.59
C ILE A 152 7.60 -4.91 -6.73
N SER A 153 8.66 -5.72 -6.83
CA SER A 153 9.67 -5.58 -7.90
C SER A 153 9.04 -5.71 -9.28
N LYS A 154 8.13 -6.69 -9.46
CA LYS A 154 7.38 -6.87 -10.71
C LYS A 154 6.56 -5.63 -11.03
N TYR A 155 5.77 -5.12 -10.06
CA TYR A 155 4.97 -3.91 -10.23
C TYR A 155 5.82 -2.70 -10.65
N ILE A 156 6.95 -2.46 -9.97
CA ILE A 156 7.86 -1.35 -10.27
C ILE A 156 8.43 -1.47 -11.69
N LEU A 157 8.81 -2.67 -12.13
CA LEU A 157 9.32 -2.92 -13.48
C LEU A 157 8.27 -2.65 -14.56
N GLU A 158 7.03 -3.07 -14.33
CA GLU A 158 5.91 -2.87 -15.24
C GLU A 158 5.49 -1.39 -15.33
N HIS A 159 5.67 -0.61 -14.24
CA HIS A 159 5.28 0.80 -14.11
C HIS A 159 6.49 1.74 -13.97
N LYS A 160 7.64 1.37 -14.52
CA LYS A 160 8.94 2.08 -14.35
C LYS A 160 8.93 3.56 -14.74
N HIS A 161 8.01 3.98 -15.60
CA HIS A 161 7.86 5.38 -16.02
C HIS A 161 6.96 6.21 -15.09
N GLU A 162 6.20 5.55 -14.22
CA GLU A 162 5.24 6.17 -13.30
C GLU A 162 5.75 6.15 -11.86
N VAL A 163 6.44 5.06 -11.46
CA VAL A 163 6.95 4.87 -10.11
C VAL A 163 8.29 5.56 -9.93
N ARG A 164 8.31 6.65 -9.19
CA ARG A 164 9.54 7.37 -8.79
C ARG A 164 10.25 6.63 -7.64
N PRO A 165 11.56 6.85 -7.41
CA PRO A 165 12.31 6.18 -6.33
C PRO A 165 11.65 6.32 -4.95
N LEU A 166 11.12 7.49 -4.61
CA LEU A 166 10.42 7.69 -3.35
C LEU A 166 9.14 6.83 -3.23
N GLN A 167 8.41 6.69 -4.32
CA GLN A 167 7.20 5.85 -4.34
C GLN A 167 7.54 4.37 -4.20
N SER A 168 8.66 3.91 -4.75
CA SER A 168 9.18 2.56 -4.55
C SER A 168 9.44 2.29 -3.06
N VAL A 169 10.18 3.17 -2.37
CA VAL A 169 10.45 3.06 -0.92
C VAL A 169 9.15 3.10 -0.11
N ALA A 170 8.23 4.00 -0.48
CA ALA A 170 6.94 4.09 0.19
C ALA A 170 6.08 2.83 -0.02
N LEU A 171 6.16 2.19 -1.18
CA LEU A 171 5.44 0.95 -1.47
C LEU A 171 5.96 -0.22 -0.64
N ASP A 172 7.28 -0.37 -0.51
CA ASP A 172 7.88 -1.34 0.42
C ASP A 172 7.42 -1.09 1.87
N ARG A 173 7.39 0.18 2.28
CA ARG A 173 6.90 0.56 3.62
C ARG A 173 5.42 0.23 3.81
N ALA A 174 4.58 0.48 2.81
CA ALA A 174 3.14 0.23 2.86
C ALA A 174 2.81 -1.26 3.03
N LEU A 175 3.63 -2.13 2.43
CA LEU A 175 3.43 -3.57 2.43
C LEU A 175 4.26 -4.31 3.51
N ALA A 176 5.04 -3.60 4.32
CA ALA A 176 5.92 -4.20 5.32
C ALA A 176 5.18 -5.08 6.36
N ALA A 177 3.91 -4.76 6.66
CA ALA A 177 3.07 -5.49 7.60
C ALA A 177 2.03 -6.39 6.92
N SER A 178 2.22 -6.78 5.66
CA SER A 178 1.26 -7.61 4.94
C SER A 178 1.33 -9.10 5.29
N CYS A 179 2.47 -9.61 5.72
CA CYS A 179 2.66 -11.01 6.09
C CYS A 179 2.20 -11.29 7.52
N ALA A 180 1.62 -12.47 7.76
CA ALA A 180 1.42 -12.97 9.13
C ALA A 180 2.79 -13.17 9.81
N LEU A 181 2.89 -12.78 11.07
CA LEU A 181 4.11 -12.91 11.88
C LEU A 181 4.26 -14.34 12.36
#